data_f681b0b66b868fd3d3b010d8d6be7e34
#
_entry.id   f681b0b66b868fd3d3b010d8d6be7e34
#
_cell.length_a   1.000
_cell.length_b   1.000
_cell.length_c   1.000
_cell.angle_alpha   90.00
_cell.angle_beta   90.00
_cell.angle_gamma   90.00
#
_symmetry.space_group_name_H-M   'P 1'
#
loop_
_entity.id
_entity.type
_entity.pdbx_description
1 polymer ?
#
loop_
_entity_poly.entity_id
_entity_poly.type
_entity_poly.pdbx_seq_one_letter_code
_entity_poly.pdbx_strand_id
1 'polypeptide(L)'
;MSIRHGLLALLERGPRYGSQLRTEFESRTGSTWPLNVGQVYTTLSRLERDGLVVQDDEDDQGHSLYAITDDGRTELRNWFETPVDRSNPPRDELAIKLAMAVGAPGVDIRAVIQSQRHHTLKAMQDYTRLKAQSLSDVPANRDEVAWLLVLEQLIFQAEAEARWLDHCETRLVRLAEAAATEPDPEIRTTGRAMPRVALPRSRR
;
A
#
# COMPACT_ATOMS: atom_id res chain seq x y z
N MET A 1 2.43 6.36 7.64
CA MET A 1 1.88 6.65 6.31
C MET A 1 2.42 7.98 5.80
N SER A 2 2.96 8.03 4.60
CA SER A 2 3.96 8.98 4.15
C SER A 2 3.45 10.23 3.41
N ILE A 3 2.18 10.62 3.58
CA ILE A 3 1.67 11.87 2.98
C ILE A 3 2.54 13.07 3.43
N ARG A 4 2.92 13.12 4.71
CA ARG A 4 3.81 14.13 5.28
C ARG A 4 5.11 14.26 4.47
N HIS A 5 5.82 13.16 4.25
CA HIS A 5 7.08 13.16 3.49
C HIS A 5 6.84 13.34 1.98
N GLY A 6 5.71 12.87 1.46
CA GLY A 6 5.31 13.16 0.08
C GLY A 6 5.14 14.65 -0.18
N LEU A 7 4.50 15.39 0.73
CA LEU A 7 4.37 16.85 0.61
C LEU A 7 5.72 17.56 0.77
N LEU A 8 6.58 17.13 1.72
CA LEU A 8 7.95 17.66 1.83
C LEU A 8 8.75 17.45 0.54
N ALA A 9 8.65 16.27 -0.09
CA ALA A 9 9.35 15.97 -1.34
C ALA A 9 8.89 16.83 -2.52
N LEU A 10 7.62 17.23 -2.54
CA LEU A 10 7.11 18.17 -3.53
C LEU A 10 7.62 19.59 -3.28
N LEU A 11 7.67 20.01 -2.00
CA LEU A 11 8.17 21.33 -1.59
C LEU A 11 9.69 21.50 -1.80
N GLU A 12 10.46 20.40 -1.88
CA GLU A 12 11.90 20.46 -2.22
C GLU A 12 12.16 21.08 -3.60
N ARG A 13 11.19 21.05 -4.50
CA ARG A 13 11.27 21.65 -5.84
C ARG A 13 10.92 23.13 -5.88
N GLY A 14 10.57 23.70 -4.75
CA GLY A 14 10.19 25.10 -4.59
C GLY A 14 8.84 25.26 -3.88
N PRO A 15 8.53 26.48 -3.45
CA PRO A 15 7.28 26.79 -2.76
C PRO A 15 6.03 26.43 -3.57
N ARG A 16 4.96 26.00 -2.90
CA ARG A 16 3.71 25.55 -3.50
C ARG A 16 2.50 25.92 -2.63
N TYR A 17 1.36 26.13 -3.31
CA TYR A 17 0.06 26.17 -2.64
C TYR A 17 -0.43 24.76 -2.27
N GLY A 18 -1.26 24.65 -1.24
CA GLY A 18 -1.82 23.37 -0.83
C GLY A 18 -2.60 22.65 -1.95
N SER A 19 -3.30 23.37 -2.80
CA SER A 19 -4.01 22.84 -3.98
C SER A 19 -3.05 22.26 -5.02
N GLN A 20 -1.92 22.92 -5.27
CA GLN A 20 -0.89 22.43 -6.18
C GLN A 20 -0.23 21.15 -5.64
N LEU A 21 0.09 21.12 -4.35
CA LEU A 21 0.66 19.93 -3.69
C LEU A 21 -0.27 18.72 -3.83
N ARG A 22 -1.58 18.93 -3.67
CA ARG A 22 -2.57 17.88 -3.90
C ARG A 22 -2.51 17.37 -5.33
N THR A 23 -2.63 18.26 -6.30
CA THR A 23 -2.65 17.92 -7.73
C THR A 23 -1.37 17.20 -8.16
N GLU A 24 -0.20 17.70 -7.75
CA GLU A 24 1.08 17.07 -8.06
C GLU A 24 1.22 15.69 -7.40
N PHE A 25 0.77 15.53 -6.15
CA PHE A 25 0.78 14.24 -5.46
C PHE A 25 -0.10 13.21 -6.20
N GLU A 26 -1.32 13.60 -6.53
CA GLU A 26 -2.28 12.74 -7.25
C GLU A 26 -1.75 12.39 -8.65
N SER A 27 -1.15 13.33 -9.36
CA SER A 27 -0.52 13.09 -10.67
C SER A 27 0.59 12.04 -10.59
N ARG A 28 1.52 12.16 -9.63
CA ARG A 28 2.65 11.24 -9.46
C ARG A 28 2.25 9.85 -8.96
N THR A 29 1.13 9.77 -8.25
CA THR A 29 0.62 8.51 -7.73
C THR A 29 -0.51 7.94 -8.59
N GLY A 30 -0.82 8.59 -9.73
CA GLY A 30 -1.92 8.22 -10.62
C GLY A 30 -3.26 8.17 -9.91
N SER A 31 -3.46 9.07 -8.95
CA SER A 31 -4.66 9.08 -8.09
C SER A 31 -4.94 7.77 -7.35
N THR A 32 -3.95 6.89 -7.24
CA THR A 32 -4.06 5.64 -6.46
C THR A 32 -4.42 5.92 -5.00
N TRP A 33 -3.90 7.04 -4.48
CA TRP A 33 -4.20 7.53 -3.12
C TRP A 33 -4.70 8.98 -3.18
N PRO A 34 -5.99 9.20 -3.49
CA PRO A 34 -6.54 10.53 -3.59
C PRO A 34 -6.45 11.26 -2.24
N LEU A 35 -6.04 12.53 -2.29
CA LEU A 35 -5.94 13.37 -1.11
C LEU A 35 -7.15 14.30 -1.01
N ASN A 36 -7.78 14.31 0.14
CA ASN A 36 -8.78 15.34 0.43
C ASN A 36 -8.05 16.64 0.81
N VAL A 37 -8.62 17.77 0.40
CA VAL A 37 -8.07 19.11 0.64
C VAL A 37 -7.80 19.36 2.14
N GLY A 38 -8.72 18.95 3.02
CA GLY A 38 -8.56 19.05 4.46
C GLY A 38 -7.37 18.25 5.00
N GLN A 39 -7.08 17.09 4.41
CA GLN A 39 -5.89 16.30 4.76
C GLN A 39 -4.58 17.02 4.42
N VAL A 40 -4.53 17.69 3.26
CA VAL A 40 -3.36 18.45 2.85
C VAL A 40 -3.08 19.57 3.84
N TYR A 41 -4.08 20.43 4.11
CA TYR A 41 -3.90 21.55 5.04
C TYR A 41 -3.64 21.11 6.48
N THR A 42 -4.31 20.05 6.96
CA THR A 42 -4.01 19.48 8.29
C THR A 42 -2.56 18.96 8.35
N THR A 43 -2.05 18.38 7.27
CA THR A 43 -0.68 17.89 7.22
C THR A 43 0.30 19.06 7.15
N LEU A 44 0.04 20.09 6.35
CA LEU A 44 0.86 21.31 6.28
C LEU A 44 0.93 22.02 7.63
N SER A 45 -0.19 22.20 8.33
CA SER A 45 -0.21 22.81 9.68
C SER A 45 0.61 22.00 10.69
N ARG A 46 0.63 20.66 10.58
CA ARG A 46 1.49 19.83 11.43
C ARG A 46 2.97 19.98 11.08
N LEU A 47 3.30 20.03 9.78
CA LEU A 47 4.66 20.25 9.31
C LEU A 47 5.20 21.62 9.75
N GLU A 48 4.36 22.66 9.69
CA GLU A 48 4.68 24.01 10.15
C GLU A 48 4.90 24.05 11.65
N ARG A 49 3.98 23.49 12.46
CA ARG A 49 4.15 23.35 13.91
C ARG A 49 5.45 22.64 14.28
N ASP A 50 5.84 21.64 13.49
CA ASP A 50 7.06 20.85 13.71
C ASP A 50 8.30 21.54 13.11
N GLY A 51 8.19 22.76 12.56
CA GLY A 51 9.28 23.55 12.00
C GLY A 51 9.85 23.05 10.67
N LEU A 52 9.18 22.14 9.99
CA LEU A 52 9.67 21.52 8.75
C LEU A 52 9.24 22.24 7.48
N VAL A 53 8.21 23.06 7.56
CA VAL A 53 7.78 24.01 6.54
C VAL A 53 7.49 25.36 7.17
N VAL A 54 7.55 26.41 6.36
CA VAL A 54 7.10 27.74 6.72
C VAL A 54 6.00 28.13 5.73
N GLN A 55 5.04 28.88 6.22
CA GLN A 55 4.10 29.59 5.39
C GLN A 55 4.80 30.86 4.92
N ASP A 56 4.93 31.03 3.62
CA ASP A 56 5.40 32.25 2.98
C ASP A 56 4.20 33.17 2.71
N ASP A 57 4.41 34.33 2.15
CA ASP A 57 3.39 35.34 1.96
C ASP A 57 2.07 34.79 1.36
N GLU A 58 0.94 35.34 1.83
CA GLU A 58 -0.35 35.09 1.20
C GLU A 58 -0.41 35.83 -0.14
N ASP A 59 -0.97 35.18 -1.15
CA ASP A 59 -1.27 35.88 -2.41
C ASP A 59 -2.46 36.84 -2.23
N ASP A 60 -2.70 37.69 -3.24
CA ASP A 60 -3.83 38.66 -3.26
C ASP A 60 -5.20 38.00 -3.12
N GLN A 61 -5.28 36.65 -3.15
CA GLN A 61 -6.50 35.85 -3.01
C GLN A 61 -6.59 35.14 -1.65
N GLY A 62 -5.64 35.38 -0.74
CA GLY A 62 -5.59 34.77 0.59
C GLY A 62 -5.13 33.30 0.58
N HIS A 63 -4.44 32.86 -0.48
CA HIS A 63 -3.84 31.52 -0.51
C HIS A 63 -2.43 31.56 0.04
N SER A 64 -2.15 30.69 1.00
CA SER A 64 -0.85 30.56 1.62
C SER A 64 0.10 29.72 0.78
N LEU A 65 1.26 30.26 0.50
CA LEU A 65 2.38 29.58 -0.13
C LEU A 65 3.22 28.89 0.96
N TYR A 66 3.58 27.64 0.75
CA TYR A 66 4.39 26.86 1.70
C TYR A 66 5.77 26.57 1.14
N ALA A 67 6.80 26.69 1.96
CA ALA A 67 8.18 26.39 1.62
C ALA A 67 8.79 25.43 2.63
N ILE A 68 9.69 24.54 2.17
CA ILE A 68 10.41 23.61 3.03
C ILE A 68 11.57 24.36 3.74
N THR A 69 11.77 24.05 5.03
CA THR A 69 12.90 24.57 5.83
C THR A 69 14.13 23.67 5.68
N ASP A 70 15.28 24.09 6.21
CA ASP A 70 16.49 23.26 6.25
C ASP A 70 16.30 22.03 7.15
N ASP A 71 15.54 22.15 8.24
CA ASP A 71 15.13 21.02 9.07
C ASP A 71 14.21 20.07 8.29
N GLY A 72 13.29 20.61 7.51
CA GLY A 72 12.44 19.83 6.59
C GLY A 72 13.24 19.06 5.55
N ARG A 73 14.29 19.66 4.97
CA ARG A 73 15.20 18.98 4.04
C ARG A 73 16.00 17.88 4.71
N THR A 74 16.41 18.09 5.95
CA THR A 74 17.12 17.08 6.74
C THR A 74 16.20 15.89 7.05
N GLU A 75 14.98 16.15 7.50
CA GLU A 75 13.95 15.11 7.71
C GLU A 75 13.66 14.33 6.43
N LEU A 76 13.57 15.03 5.30
CA LEU A 76 13.31 14.40 4.00
C LEU A 76 14.47 13.48 3.56
N ARG A 77 15.73 13.89 3.73
CA ARG A 77 16.90 13.05 3.46
C ARG A 77 16.89 11.79 4.31
N ASN A 78 16.68 11.94 5.62
CA ASN A 78 16.59 10.81 6.54
C ASN A 78 15.49 9.82 6.14
N TRP A 79 14.35 10.33 5.67
CA TRP A 79 13.25 9.49 5.21
C TRP A 79 13.60 8.69 3.96
N PHE A 80 14.31 9.28 2.99
CA PHE A 80 14.75 8.56 1.78
C PHE A 80 15.82 7.51 2.08
N GLU A 81 16.67 7.75 3.06
CA GLU A 81 17.75 6.83 3.46
C GLU A 81 17.26 5.69 4.36
N THR A 82 16.14 5.89 5.05
CA THR A 82 15.60 4.91 6.00
C THR A 82 14.70 3.90 5.29
N PRO A 83 15.00 2.59 5.38
CA PRO A 83 14.11 1.56 4.85
C PRO A 83 12.74 1.60 5.51
N VAL A 84 11.69 1.30 4.74
CA VAL A 84 10.33 1.22 5.29
C VAL A 84 10.22 0.06 6.27
N ASP A 85 9.95 0.38 7.54
CA ASP A 85 9.70 -0.64 8.56
C ASP A 85 8.39 -1.38 8.30
N ARG A 86 8.49 -2.70 8.16
CA ARG A 86 7.36 -3.63 7.99
C ARG A 86 7.20 -4.57 9.17
N SER A 87 7.82 -4.28 10.30
CA SER A 87 7.74 -5.10 11.52
C SER A 87 6.32 -5.17 12.11
N ASN A 88 5.48 -4.20 11.79
CA ASN A 88 4.07 -4.18 12.22
C ASN A 88 3.16 -3.99 10.98
N PRO A 89 2.97 -5.05 10.17
CA PRO A 89 2.13 -4.96 8.97
C PRO A 89 0.69 -4.63 9.34
N PRO A 90 -0.03 -3.87 8.50
CA PRO A 90 -1.45 -3.67 8.67
C PRO A 90 -2.19 -5.02 8.62
N ARG A 91 -3.37 -5.08 9.23
CA ARG A 91 -4.22 -6.26 9.12
C ARG A 91 -4.59 -6.48 7.66
N ASP A 92 -4.30 -7.68 7.17
CA ASP A 92 -4.68 -8.11 5.82
C ASP A 92 -6.06 -8.77 5.89
N GLU A 93 -7.05 -8.12 5.29
CA GLU A 93 -8.44 -8.59 5.32
C GLU A 93 -8.59 -9.93 4.61
N LEU A 94 -7.90 -10.11 3.48
CA LEU A 94 -7.99 -11.36 2.71
C LEU A 94 -7.38 -12.54 3.50
N ALA A 95 -6.23 -12.34 4.12
CA ALA A 95 -5.60 -13.36 4.95
C ALA A 95 -6.49 -13.74 6.15
N ILE A 96 -7.11 -12.74 6.79
CA ILE A 96 -8.08 -12.98 7.89
C ILE A 96 -9.30 -13.74 7.37
N LYS A 97 -9.87 -13.29 6.24
CA LYS A 97 -11.04 -13.93 5.61
C LYS A 97 -10.78 -15.41 5.31
N LEU A 98 -9.66 -15.74 4.69
CA LEU A 98 -9.31 -17.13 4.39
C LEU A 98 -9.04 -17.94 5.66
N ALA A 99 -8.33 -17.37 6.64
CA ALA A 99 -8.10 -18.05 7.91
C ALA A 99 -9.42 -18.40 8.66
N MET A 100 -10.39 -17.50 8.61
CA MET A 100 -11.71 -17.72 9.24
C MET A 100 -12.61 -18.64 8.41
N ALA A 101 -12.43 -18.71 7.10
CA ALA A 101 -13.20 -19.61 6.23
C ALA A 101 -12.81 -21.08 6.39
N VAL A 102 -11.61 -21.38 6.90
CA VAL A 102 -11.18 -22.77 7.17
C VAL A 102 -12.07 -23.37 8.26
N GLY A 103 -12.85 -24.38 7.90
CA GLY A 103 -13.74 -25.08 8.83
C GLY A 103 -15.00 -24.31 9.23
N ALA A 104 -15.29 -23.16 8.64
CA ALA A 104 -16.50 -22.39 8.90
C ALA A 104 -17.73 -23.12 8.34
N PRO A 105 -18.78 -23.39 9.15
CA PRO A 105 -19.98 -24.05 8.67
C PRO A 105 -20.65 -23.28 7.52
N GLY A 106 -20.98 -23.99 6.44
CA GLY A 106 -21.67 -23.41 5.29
C GLY A 106 -20.82 -22.54 4.38
N VAL A 107 -19.51 -22.44 4.62
CA VAL A 107 -18.58 -21.67 3.78
C VAL A 107 -17.79 -22.61 2.86
N ASP A 108 -17.94 -22.42 1.55
CA ASP A 108 -17.06 -23.06 0.58
C ASP A 108 -15.80 -22.20 0.39
N ILE A 109 -14.72 -22.58 1.07
CA ILE A 109 -13.45 -21.86 1.02
C ILE A 109 -12.83 -21.84 -0.38
N ARG A 110 -13.07 -22.88 -1.21
CA ARG A 110 -12.59 -22.90 -2.59
C ARG A 110 -13.30 -21.84 -3.43
N ALA A 111 -14.61 -21.70 -3.27
CA ALA A 111 -15.38 -20.64 -3.93
C ALA A 111 -14.88 -19.25 -3.51
N VAL A 112 -14.53 -19.05 -2.22
CA VAL A 112 -13.94 -17.81 -1.71
C VAL A 112 -12.60 -17.51 -2.39
N ILE A 113 -11.70 -18.49 -2.49
CA ILE A 113 -10.40 -18.36 -3.15
C ILE A 113 -10.57 -18.04 -4.63
N GLN A 114 -11.42 -18.78 -5.35
CA GLN A 114 -11.61 -18.57 -6.80
C GLN A 114 -12.25 -17.21 -7.10
N SER A 115 -13.20 -16.76 -6.29
CA SER A 115 -13.79 -15.42 -6.41
C SER A 115 -12.74 -14.32 -6.26
N GLN A 116 -11.89 -14.42 -5.23
CA GLN A 116 -10.82 -13.45 -5.02
C GLN A 116 -9.78 -13.51 -6.15
N ARG A 117 -9.37 -14.71 -6.54
CA ARG A 117 -8.43 -14.91 -7.64
C ARG A 117 -8.91 -14.27 -8.95
N HIS A 118 -10.18 -14.45 -9.29
CA HIS A 118 -10.78 -13.81 -10.45
C HIS A 118 -10.71 -12.28 -10.36
N HIS A 119 -11.06 -11.73 -9.20
CA HIS A 119 -10.97 -10.28 -8.94
C HIS A 119 -9.55 -9.76 -9.11
N THR A 120 -8.56 -10.44 -8.52
CA THR A 120 -7.14 -10.06 -8.57
C THR A 120 -6.58 -10.13 -9.98
N LEU A 121 -6.90 -11.18 -10.75
CA LEU A 121 -6.47 -11.30 -12.14
C LEU A 121 -7.09 -10.21 -13.03
N LYS A 122 -8.35 -9.85 -12.80
CA LYS A 122 -8.99 -8.74 -13.50
C LYS A 122 -8.29 -7.41 -13.21
N ALA A 123 -8.01 -7.12 -11.94
CA ALA A 123 -7.27 -5.92 -11.54
C ALA A 123 -5.87 -5.89 -12.20
N MET A 124 -5.15 -7.02 -12.20
CA MET A 124 -3.85 -7.13 -12.85
C MET A 124 -3.92 -6.87 -14.38
N GLN A 125 -4.96 -7.35 -15.05
CA GLN A 125 -5.19 -7.07 -16.49
C GLN A 125 -5.43 -5.57 -16.71
N ASP A 126 -6.21 -4.92 -15.87
CA ASP A 126 -6.49 -3.49 -15.98
C ASP A 126 -5.20 -2.66 -15.75
N TYR A 127 -4.39 -2.99 -14.74
CA TYR A 127 -3.11 -2.34 -14.49
C TYR A 127 -2.11 -2.56 -15.64
N THR A 128 -2.05 -3.78 -16.20
CA THR A 128 -1.17 -4.10 -17.34
C THR A 128 -1.59 -3.33 -18.59
N ARG A 129 -2.89 -3.17 -18.82
CA ARG A 129 -3.41 -2.34 -19.91
C ARG A 129 -3.03 -0.87 -19.74
N LEU A 130 -3.19 -0.32 -18.52
CA LEU A 130 -2.77 1.04 -18.21
C LEU A 130 -1.26 1.22 -18.42
N LYS A 131 -0.44 0.25 -17.99
CA LYS A 131 1.01 0.26 -18.23
C LYS A 131 1.33 0.28 -19.71
N ALA A 132 0.69 -0.56 -20.52
CA ALA A 132 0.90 -0.59 -21.97
C ALA A 132 0.53 0.73 -22.65
N GLN A 133 -0.55 1.37 -22.21
CA GLN A 133 -0.94 2.70 -22.70
C GLN A 133 0.07 3.78 -22.30
N SER A 134 0.57 3.76 -21.06
CA SER A 134 1.58 4.72 -20.59
C SER A 134 2.96 4.55 -21.25
N LEU A 135 3.26 3.37 -21.78
CA LEU A 135 4.51 3.05 -22.50
C LEU A 135 4.37 3.12 -24.02
N SER A 136 3.22 3.53 -24.57
CA SER A 136 3.06 3.74 -26.02
C SER A 136 4.00 4.84 -26.54
N ASP A 137 4.33 5.80 -25.69
CA ASP A 137 5.35 6.82 -25.91
C ASP A 137 6.45 6.71 -24.85
N VAL A 138 7.64 7.20 -25.17
CA VAL A 138 8.73 7.29 -24.18
C VAL A 138 8.31 8.28 -23.10
N PRO A 139 8.41 7.93 -21.79
CA PRO A 139 8.04 8.83 -20.72
C PRO A 139 8.72 10.21 -20.88
N ALA A 140 7.90 11.25 -21.09
CA ALA A 140 8.38 12.58 -21.43
C ALA A 140 8.89 13.33 -20.20
N ASN A 141 8.48 12.92 -19.00
CA ASN A 141 8.80 13.61 -17.76
C ASN A 141 8.94 12.68 -16.56
N ARG A 142 9.49 13.23 -15.46
CA ARG A 142 9.74 12.49 -14.22
C ARG A 142 8.47 12.03 -13.50
N ASP A 143 7.35 12.69 -13.73
CA ASP A 143 6.09 12.38 -13.06
C ASP A 143 5.44 11.15 -13.69
N GLU A 144 5.60 10.97 -15.01
CA GLU A 144 5.21 9.74 -15.71
C GLU A 144 6.05 8.54 -15.25
N VAL A 145 7.36 8.72 -15.05
CA VAL A 145 8.21 7.68 -14.47
C VAL A 145 7.77 7.33 -13.05
N ALA A 146 7.46 8.33 -12.22
CA ALA A 146 6.98 8.09 -10.86
C ALA A 146 5.66 7.32 -10.85
N TRP A 147 4.74 7.67 -11.74
CA TRP A 147 3.49 6.95 -11.92
C TRP A 147 3.71 5.49 -12.35
N LEU A 148 4.60 5.24 -13.30
CA LEU A 148 4.93 3.89 -13.74
C LEU A 148 5.45 3.02 -12.58
N LEU A 149 6.27 3.55 -11.69
CA LEU A 149 6.74 2.81 -10.51
C LEU A 149 5.59 2.41 -9.58
N VAL A 150 4.61 3.28 -9.37
CA VAL A 150 3.42 2.97 -8.58
C VAL A 150 2.59 1.88 -9.28
N LEU A 151 2.36 2.02 -10.58
CA LEU A 151 1.58 1.06 -11.36
C LEU A 151 2.22 -0.33 -11.40
N GLU A 152 3.54 -0.40 -11.57
CA GLU A 152 4.29 -1.65 -11.50
C GLU A 152 4.20 -2.30 -10.12
N GLN A 153 4.28 -1.52 -9.05
CA GLN A 153 4.10 -2.03 -7.69
C GLN A 153 2.72 -2.67 -7.51
N LEU A 154 1.63 -2.08 -8.06
CA LEU A 154 0.29 -2.66 -8.03
C LEU A 154 0.21 -3.98 -8.82
N ILE A 155 0.89 -4.07 -9.97
CA ILE A 155 0.98 -5.31 -10.78
C ILE A 155 1.68 -6.40 -9.97
N PHE A 156 2.86 -6.13 -9.39
CA PHE A 156 3.61 -7.09 -8.59
C PHE A 156 2.84 -7.54 -7.33
N GLN A 157 2.07 -6.66 -6.71
CA GLN A 157 1.19 -7.04 -5.60
C GLN A 157 0.10 -8.01 -6.07
N ALA A 158 -0.57 -7.72 -7.18
CA ALA A 158 -1.61 -8.59 -7.74
C ALA A 158 -1.05 -9.95 -8.15
N GLU A 159 0.14 -10.00 -8.75
CA GLU A 159 0.84 -11.26 -9.07
C GLU A 159 1.16 -12.08 -7.81
N ALA A 160 1.67 -11.43 -6.76
CA ALA A 160 2.00 -12.10 -5.50
C ALA A 160 0.73 -12.65 -4.83
N GLU A 161 -0.37 -11.89 -4.84
CA GLU A 161 -1.66 -12.31 -4.28
C GLU A 161 -2.22 -13.50 -5.07
N ALA A 162 -2.24 -13.45 -6.40
CA ALA A 162 -2.72 -14.55 -7.23
C ALA A 162 -1.92 -15.84 -6.97
N ARG A 163 -0.59 -15.73 -6.91
CA ARG A 163 0.30 -16.85 -6.60
C ARG A 163 0.07 -17.43 -5.20
N TRP A 164 -0.20 -16.57 -4.22
CA TRP A 164 -0.53 -17.00 -2.87
C TRP A 164 -1.89 -17.72 -2.83
N LEU A 165 -2.89 -17.26 -3.55
CA LEU A 165 -4.20 -17.91 -3.67
C LEU A 165 -4.09 -19.30 -4.31
N ASP A 166 -3.31 -19.46 -5.37
CA ASP A 166 -3.02 -20.76 -6.01
C ASP A 166 -2.34 -21.72 -5.01
N HIS A 167 -1.42 -21.19 -4.19
CA HIS A 167 -0.80 -21.97 -3.11
C HIS A 167 -1.81 -22.40 -2.05
N CYS A 168 -2.72 -21.51 -1.62
CA CYS A 168 -3.76 -21.81 -0.65
C CYS A 168 -4.67 -22.93 -1.16
N GLU A 169 -5.11 -22.87 -2.41
CA GLU A 169 -5.94 -23.92 -3.02
C GLU A 169 -5.22 -25.27 -3.04
N THR A 170 -3.97 -25.30 -3.51
CA THR A 170 -3.16 -26.52 -3.53
C THR A 170 -2.99 -27.13 -2.14
N ARG A 171 -2.80 -26.28 -1.12
CA ARG A 171 -2.66 -26.72 0.26
C ARG A 171 -3.94 -27.34 0.81
N LEU A 172 -5.10 -26.75 0.51
CA LEU A 172 -6.39 -27.27 0.92
C LEU A 172 -6.71 -28.63 0.27
N VAL A 173 -6.37 -28.79 -1.01
CA VAL A 173 -6.52 -30.09 -1.72
C VAL A 173 -5.70 -31.17 -1.02
N ARG A 174 -4.42 -30.92 -0.75
CA ARG A 174 -3.53 -31.89 -0.07
C ARG A 174 -4.01 -32.24 1.34
N LEU A 175 -4.55 -31.27 2.08
CA LEU A 175 -5.10 -31.52 3.42
C LEU A 175 -6.36 -32.39 3.35
N ALA A 176 -7.23 -32.17 2.36
CA ALA A 176 -8.42 -33.01 2.14
C ALA A 176 -8.04 -34.44 1.73
N GLU A 177 -7.04 -34.61 0.87
CA GLU A 177 -6.52 -35.93 0.47
C GLU A 177 -5.90 -36.68 1.65
N ALA A 178 -5.11 -36.00 2.48
CA ALA A 178 -4.53 -36.59 3.68
C ALA A 178 -5.59 -37.06 4.67
N ALA A 179 -6.63 -36.23 4.89
CA ALA A 179 -7.75 -36.57 5.77
C ALA A 179 -8.58 -37.76 5.23
N ALA A 180 -8.68 -37.93 3.92
CA ALA A 180 -9.37 -39.05 3.31
C ALA A 180 -8.58 -40.40 3.38
N THR A 181 -7.27 -40.31 3.62
CA THR A 181 -6.35 -41.48 3.64
C THR A 181 -6.13 -42.00 5.04
N GLU A 182 -6.34 -41.21 6.10
CA GLU A 182 -6.28 -41.67 7.50
C GLU A 182 -7.61 -42.27 7.92
N PRO A 183 -7.65 -43.55 8.42
CA PRO A 183 -8.85 -44.09 9.05
C PRO A 183 -9.10 -43.32 10.34
N ASP A 184 -10.33 -42.83 10.50
CA ASP A 184 -10.93 -42.03 11.55
C ASP A 184 -10.15 -42.03 12.88
N PRO A 185 -9.36 -41.01 13.22
CA PRO A 185 -8.77 -40.88 14.52
C PRO A 185 -9.82 -40.28 15.45
N GLU A 186 -10.21 -41.01 16.46
CA GLU A 186 -10.91 -40.45 17.63
C GLU A 186 -10.37 -39.02 17.89
N ILE A 187 -11.28 -38.07 17.91
CA ILE A 187 -11.07 -36.62 18.01
C ILE A 187 -9.93 -36.31 19.01
N ARG A 188 -8.73 -36.08 18.51
CA ARG A 188 -7.64 -35.52 19.32
C ARG A 188 -7.95 -34.06 19.59
N THR A 189 -8.71 -33.78 20.61
CA THR A 189 -8.95 -32.45 21.20
C THR A 189 -7.73 -31.89 21.95
N THR A 190 -6.53 -32.16 21.50
CA THR A 190 -5.34 -31.48 22.01
C THR A 190 -4.90 -30.41 21.03
N GLY A 191 -5.41 -29.21 21.22
CA GLY A 191 -5.00 -28.04 20.48
C GLY A 191 -3.50 -27.82 20.63
N ARG A 192 -2.72 -28.21 19.59
CA ARG A 192 -1.33 -27.83 19.49
C ARG A 192 -1.29 -26.31 19.36
N ALA A 193 -0.71 -25.63 20.35
CA ALA A 193 -0.53 -24.19 20.27
C ALA A 193 0.23 -23.83 18.98
N MET A 194 -0.39 -23.01 18.13
CA MET A 194 0.27 -22.54 16.91
C MET A 194 1.46 -21.66 17.28
N PRO A 195 2.63 -21.83 16.61
CA PRO A 195 3.77 -20.96 16.82
C PRO A 195 3.38 -19.52 16.50
N ARG A 196 3.70 -18.60 17.39
CA ARG A 196 3.50 -17.18 17.13
C ARG A 196 4.53 -16.73 16.11
N VAL A 197 4.09 -16.00 15.09
CA VAL A 197 5.00 -15.31 14.17
C VAL A 197 5.70 -14.22 14.97
N ALA A 198 7.00 -14.40 15.25
CA ALA A 198 7.83 -13.38 15.83
C ALA A 198 8.17 -12.37 14.73
N LEU A 199 7.44 -11.27 14.67
CA LEU A 199 7.79 -10.16 13.80
C LEU A 199 9.11 -9.52 14.31
N PRO A 200 10.03 -9.13 13.42
CA PRO A 200 11.26 -8.46 13.83
C PRO A 200 10.89 -7.19 14.63
N ARG A 201 11.43 -7.07 15.85
CA ARG A 201 11.23 -5.88 16.67
C ARG A 201 12.05 -4.75 16.06
N SER A 202 11.40 -3.60 15.78
CA SER A 202 12.12 -2.37 15.46
C SER A 202 13.05 -2.05 16.64
N ARG A 203 14.35 -1.95 16.39
CA ARG A 203 15.26 -1.31 17.36
C ARG A 203 14.88 0.17 17.42
N ARG A 204 14.47 0.63 18.58
CA ARG A 204 14.31 2.06 18.87
C ARG A 204 15.68 2.71 18.89
#